data_3a7c507b66f5a6bd1ea6e78871bbaae3
#
_entry.id   3a7c507b66f5a6bd1ea6e78871bbaae3
#
_cell.length_a   1.000
_cell.length_b   1.000
_cell.length_c   1.000
_cell.angle_alpha   90.00
_cell.angle_beta   90.00
_cell.angle_gamma   90.00
#
_symmetry.space_group_name_H-M   'P 1'
#
loop_
_entity.id
_entity.type
_entity.pdbx_description
1 polymer ?
#
loop_
_entity_poly.entity_id
_entity_poly.type
_entity_poly.pdbx_seq_one_letter_code
_entity_poly.pdbx_strand_id
1 'polypeptide(L)'
;MYPLCCRYVKDLDDAEDVLVTAFTHILERIGQYRGEGSLEGWIKRTVINESLSFLRQKKNMYMTTTIEDAETELIAHHDHDPLAAEDLLQMIGELPPGYRIVFNMYAVDGYSHKEIAEQLNISENTSKSQLSRARVYLKKLLASQEVSSKQLRHVI
;
A
#
# COMPACT_ATOMS: atom_id res chain seq x y z
N MET A 1 8.75 7.91 8.53
CA MET A 1 8.52 6.47 8.40
C MET A 1 7.09 6.05 8.72
N TYR A 2 6.39 6.67 9.69
CA TYR A 2 4.99 6.35 10.00
C TYR A 2 4.05 6.39 8.77
N PRO A 3 4.04 7.44 7.93
CA PRO A 3 3.20 7.44 6.72
C PRO A 3 3.52 6.30 5.74
N LEU A 4 4.75 5.78 5.77
CA LEU A 4 5.13 4.61 4.98
C LEU A 4 4.45 3.35 5.53
N CYS A 5 4.42 3.15 6.87
CA CYS A 5 3.68 2.04 7.48
C CYS A 5 2.19 2.10 7.12
N CYS A 6 1.56 3.27 7.24
CA CYS A 6 0.13 3.47 6.94
C CYS A 6 -0.25 3.16 5.47
N ARG A 7 0.69 3.28 4.52
CA ARG A 7 0.44 2.87 3.12
C ARG A 7 0.26 1.36 2.98
N TYR A 8 0.91 0.57 3.83
CA TYR A 8 0.84 -0.89 3.81
C TYR A 8 -0.20 -1.42 4.79
N VAL A 9 -0.18 -0.91 6.02
CA VAL A 9 -1.03 -1.34 7.12
C VAL A 9 -2.13 -0.30 7.32
N LYS A 10 -3.39 -0.70 7.13
CA LYS A 10 -4.53 0.22 7.09
C LYS A 10 -4.96 0.68 8.48
N ASP A 11 -4.83 -0.19 9.46
CA ASP A 11 -5.11 0.09 10.86
C ASP A 11 -3.97 0.93 11.45
N LEU A 12 -4.31 2.02 12.15
CA LEU A 12 -3.34 2.98 12.64
C LEU A 12 -2.54 2.42 13.83
N ASP A 13 -3.20 1.67 14.71
CA ASP A 13 -2.56 1.07 15.88
C ASP A 13 -1.56 -0.02 15.41
N ASP A 14 -1.99 -0.87 14.48
CA ASP A 14 -1.12 -1.84 13.83
C ASP A 14 0.08 -1.17 13.12
N ALA A 15 -0.13 -0.01 12.49
CA ALA A 15 0.94 0.71 11.80
C ALA A 15 1.97 1.30 12.78
N GLU A 16 1.54 1.72 13.97
CA GLU A 16 2.42 2.16 15.06
C GLU A 16 3.24 0.99 15.60
N ASP A 17 2.63 -0.15 15.85
CA ASP A 17 3.31 -1.37 16.29
C ASP A 17 4.37 -1.85 15.28
N VAL A 18 4.02 -1.83 14.00
CA VAL A 18 4.96 -2.14 12.91
C VAL A 18 6.12 -1.14 12.90
N LEU A 19 5.85 0.15 13.09
CA LEU A 19 6.89 1.17 13.13
C LEU A 19 7.87 0.93 14.29
N VAL A 20 7.36 0.67 15.49
CA VAL A 20 8.17 0.38 16.68
C VAL A 20 9.03 -0.86 16.45
N THR A 21 8.43 -1.94 15.94
CA THR A 21 9.15 -3.18 15.62
C THR A 21 10.25 -2.93 14.57
N ALA A 22 9.94 -2.18 13.51
CA ALA A 22 10.91 -1.87 12.48
C ALA A 22 12.10 -1.06 13.03
N PHE A 23 11.85 -0.06 13.89
CA PHE A 23 12.92 0.72 14.49
C PHE A 23 13.76 -0.09 15.49
N THR A 24 13.15 -0.99 16.24
CA THR A 24 13.89 -1.94 17.10
C THR A 24 14.86 -2.78 16.26
N HIS A 25 14.40 -3.37 15.15
CA HIS A 25 15.25 -4.12 14.24
C HIS A 25 16.32 -3.27 13.57
N ILE A 26 16.00 -1.99 13.24
CA ILE A 26 16.99 -1.05 12.69
C ILE A 26 18.11 -0.81 13.71
N LEU A 27 17.77 -0.52 14.96
CA LEU A 27 18.76 -0.26 16.03
C LEU A 27 19.63 -1.48 16.28
N GLU A 28 19.06 -2.68 16.32
CA GLU A 28 19.81 -3.92 16.50
C GLU A 28 20.77 -4.21 15.34
N ARG A 29 20.42 -3.79 14.13
CA ARG A 29 21.15 -4.13 12.90
C ARG A 29 21.88 -2.96 12.26
N ILE A 30 21.91 -1.78 12.88
CA ILE A 30 22.56 -0.60 12.31
C ILE A 30 24.05 -0.83 12.05
N GLY A 31 24.73 -1.62 12.88
CA GLY A 31 26.11 -2.04 12.68
C GLY A 31 26.34 -2.91 11.45
N GLN A 32 25.30 -3.49 10.84
CA GLN A 32 25.38 -4.29 9.62
C GLN A 32 25.27 -3.42 8.34
N TYR A 33 24.92 -2.13 8.49
CA TYR A 33 24.90 -1.21 7.37
C TYR A 33 26.31 -0.91 6.89
N ARG A 34 26.62 -1.34 5.66
CA ARG A 34 27.98 -1.28 5.08
C ARG A 34 28.35 0.07 4.51
N GLY A 35 27.49 1.09 4.58
CA GLY A 35 27.70 2.37 3.90
C GLY A 35 27.48 2.31 2.38
N GLU A 36 26.98 1.20 1.85
CA GLU A 36 26.67 1.03 0.44
C GLU A 36 25.26 1.55 0.16
N GLY A 37 25.17 2.64 -0.64
CA GLY A 37 23.89 3.30 -0.93
C GLY A 37 23.41 4.24 0.17
N SER A 38 22.12 4.57 0.15
CA SER A 38 21.49 5.50 1.09
C SER A 38 21.06 4.81 2.39
N LEU A 39 21.48 5.33 3.54
CA LEU A 39 20.98 4.89 4.85
C LEU A 39 19.46 5.02 4.93
N GLU A 40 18.89 6.11 4.40
CA GLU A 40 17.45 6.31 4.33
C GLU A 40 16.77 5.19 3.52
N GLY A 41 17.35 4.80 2.39
CA GLY A 41 16.85 3.70 1.55
C GLY A 41 16.89 2.36 2.31
N TRP A 42 17.96 2.10 3.06
CA TRP A 42 18.07 0.91 3.89
C TRP A 42 17.03 0.88 5.01
N ILE A 43 16.80 2.02 5.69
CA ILE A 43 15.75 2.18 6.70
C ILE A 43 14.37 1.95 6.09
N LYS A 44 14.05 2.61 4.94
CA LYS A 44 12.77 2.42 4.24
C LYS A 44 12.53 0.96 3.90
N ARG A 45 13.55 0.27 3.36
CA ARG A 45 13.44 -1.15 3.01
C ARG A 45 13.16 -2.03 4.23
N THR A 46 13.76 -1.73 5.37
CA THR A 46 13.49 -2.44 6.63
C THR A 46 12.04 -2.24 7.07
N VAL A 47 11.54 -1.00 7.07
CA VAL A 47 10.15 -0.68 7.42
C VAL A 47 9.16 -1.37 6.48
N ILE A 48 9.41 -1.40 5.17
CA ILE A 48 8.58 -2.13 4.20
C ILE A 48 8.57 -3.62 4.52
N ASN A 49 9.72 -4.21 4.75
CA ASN A 49 9.84 -5.64 5.06
C ASN A 49 9.07 -6.02 6.34
N GLU A 50 9.13 -5.19 7.38
CA GLU A 50 8.35 -5.40 8.61
C GLU A 50 6.84 -5.27 8.35
N SER A 51 6.43 -4.26 7.58
CA SER A 51 5.02 -4.10 7.19
C SER A 51 4.50 -5.33 6.43
N LEU A 52 5.29 -5.86 5.48
CA LEU A 52 4.93 -7.06 4.73
C LEU A 52 4.93 -8.32 5.61
N SER A 53 5.87 -8.41 6.57
CA SER A 53 5.93 -9.52 7.53
C SER A 53 4.68 -9.53 8.42
N PHE A 54 4.31 -8.38 8.96
CA PHE A 54 3.10 -8.20 9.74
C PHE A 54 1.84 -8.62 8.97
N LEU A 55 1.69 -8.15 7.72
CA LEU A 55 0.55 -8.51 6.88
C LEU A 55 0.50 -10.01 6.57
N ARG A 56 1.65 -10.67 6.39
CA ARG A 56 1.70 -12.14 6.21
C ARG A 56 1.24 -12.88 7.46
N GLN A 57 1.66 -12.44 8.64
CA GLN A 57 1.24 -13.04 9.91
C GLN A 57 -0.28 -12.85 10.12
N LYS A 58 -0.78 -11.62 9.90
CA LYS A 58 -2.21 -11.31 10.01
C LYS A 58 -3.03 -12.09 8.97
N LYS A 59 -2.54 -12.26 7.74
CA LYS A 59 -3.16 -13.09 6.70
C LYS A 59 -3.25 -14.55 7.10
N ASN A 60 -2.19 -15.13 7.65
CA ASN A 60 -2.22 -16.51 8.14
C ASN A 60 -3.24 -16.71 9.27
N MET A 61 -3.52 -15.66 10.04
CA MET A 61 -4.56 -15.65 11.08
C MET A 61 -5.98 -15.54 10.48
N TYR A 62 -6.11 -14.96 9.26
CA TYR A 62 -7.40 -14.76 8.56
C TYR A 62 -7.56 -15.63 7.31
N MET A 63 -6.59 -16.48 6.94
CA MET A 63 -6.68 -17.31 5.73
C MET A 63 -7.57 -18.53 5.91
N THR A 64 -8.85 -18.28 6.19
CA THR A 64 -9.93 -19.22 5.82
C THR A 64 -10.89 -18.56 4.80
N THR A 65 -10.56 -17.41 4.24
CA THR A 65 -11.43 -16.73 3.28
C THR A 65 -10.69 -16.50 1.96
N THR A 66 -11.15 -17.19 0.95
CA THR A 66 -10.73 -17.20 -0.46
C THR A 66 -10.55 -15.79 -1.03
N ILE A 67 -9.46 -15.58 -1.79
CA ILE A 67 -9.06 -14.31 -2.45
C ILE A 67 -10.02 -13.90 -3.59
N GLU A 68 -11.20 -14.49 -3.72
CA GLU A 68 -12.01 -14.33 -4.92
C GLU A 68 -13.08 -13.24 -4.85
N ASP A 69 -13.57 -12.82 -3.70
CA ASP A 69 -14.69 -11.87 -3.64
C ASP A 69 -14.53 -10.81 -2.53
N ALA A 70 -13.60 -9.86 -2.75
CA ALA A 70 -13.72 -8.59 -2.08
C ALA A 70 -14.40 -7.58 -3.02
N GLU A 71 -15.70 -7.73 -3.20
CA GLU A 71 -16.56 -6.57 -3.45
C GLU A 71 -16.47 -5.71 -2.20
N THR A 72 -15.54 -4.77 -2.23
CA THR A 72 -15.39 -3.79 -1.15
C THR A 72 -16.54 -2.81 -1.31
N GLU A 73 -17.43 -2.80 -0.32
CA GLU A 73 -18.38 -1.71 -0.14
C GLU A 73 -17.63 -0.38 -0.25
N LEU A 74 -18.09 0.43 -1.19
CA LEU A 74 -17.64 1.80 -1.40
C LEU A 74 -18.06 2.61 -0.17
N ILE A 75 -17.12 2.84 0.73
CA ILE A 75 -17.34 3.75 1.86
C ILE A 75 -17.24 5.18 1.33
N ALA A 76 -18.30 5.94 1.64
CA ALA A 76 -18.59 7.26 1.13
C ALA A 76 -17.56 8.34 1.50
N HIS A 77 -17.17 9.08 0.51
CA HIS A 77 -16.99 10.51 0.26
C HIS A 77 -16.62 11.45 1.41
N HIS A 78 -15.49 12.11 1.20
CA HIS A 78 -15.29 13.46 1.69
C HIS A 78 -15.02 14.38 0.48
N ASP A 79 -15.74 15.54 0.45
CA ASP A 79 -15.57 16.61 -0.51
C ASP A 79 -14.17 17.21 -0.40
N HIS A 80 -13.34 17.04 -1.39
CA HIS A 80 -12.09 17.79 -1.54
C HIS A 80 -11.80 18.12 -3.00
N ASP A 81 -11.10 19.22 -3.17
CA ASP A 81 -10.62 19.78 -4.43
C ASP A 81 -9.73 18.74 -5.16
N PRO A 82 -9.96 18.47 -6.46
CA PRO A 82 -9.32 17.34 -7.14
C PRO A 82 -7.83 17.56 -7.31
N LEU A 83 -7.06 16.54 -6.86
CA LEU A 83 -5.63 16.29 -7.10
C LEU A 83 -4.61 16.82 -6.07
N ALA A 84 -4.94 16.95 -4.81
CA ALA A 84 -3.93 16.98 -3.76
C ALA A 84 -3.27 15.58 -3.63
N ALA A 85 -1.99 15.54 -3.27
CA ALA A 85 -1.28 14.26 -3.04
C ALA A 85 -1.97 13.39 -1.98
N GLU A 86 -2.70 14.00 -1.08
CA GLU A 86 -3.49 13.37 -0.03
C GLU A 86 -4.67 12.57 -0.59
N ASP A 87 -5.39 13.11 -1.60
CA ASP A 87 -6.50 12.40 -2.26
C ASP A 87 -6.02 11.15 -2.99
N LEU A 88 -4.84 11.23 -3.63
CA LEU A 88 -4.24 10.06 -4.27
C LEU A 88 -3.86 8.99 -3.24
N LEU A 89 -3.30 9.38 -2.10
CA LEU A 89 -2.96 8.44 -1.01
C LEU A 89 -4.22 7.81 -0.43
N GLN A 90 -5.29 8.57 -0.28
CA GLN A 90 -6.59 8.05 0.15
C GLN A 90 -7.13 7.01 -0.83
N MET A 91 -7.16 7.34 -2.14
CA MET A 91 -7.59 6.39 -3.18
C MET A 91 -6.74 5.11 -3.20
N ILE A 92 -5.42 5.23 -3.00
CA ILE A 92 -4.54 4.06 -2.86
C ILE A 92 -4.95 3.24 -1.62
N GLY A 93 -5.35 3.90 -0.53
CA GLY A 93 -5.87 3.27 0.68
C GLY A 93 -7.16 2.46 0.44
N GLU A 94 -7.96 2.83 -0.55
CA GLU A 94 -9.21 2.13 -0.92
C GLU A 94 -8.97 0.85 -1.76
N LEU A 95 -7.77 0.67 -2.30
CA LEU A 95 -7.45 -0.54 -3.04
C LEU A 95 -7.58 -1.80 -2.17
N PRO A 96 -8.10 -2.90 -2.73
CA PRO A 96 -8.01 -4.21 -2.10
C PRO A 96 -6.57 -4.53 -1.67
N PRO A 97 -6.35 -5.23 -0.54
CA PRO A 97 -5.04 -5.38 0.07
C PRO A 97 -3.93 -5.86 -0.89
N GLY A 98 -4.20 -6.88 -1.70
CA GLY A 98 -3.21 -7.41 -2.65
C GLY A 98 -2.85 -6.39 -3.73
N TYR A 99 -3.82 -5.65 -4.26
CA TYR A 99 -3.60 -4.61 -5.28
C TYR A 99 -2.84 -3.43 -4.69
N ARG A 100 -3.19 -3.01 -3.46
CA ARG A 100 -2.54 -1.91 -2.75
C ARG A 100 -1.06 -2.20 -2.48
N ILE A 101 -0.75 -3.39 -1.98
CA ILE A 101 0.62 -3.79 -1.69
C ILE A 101 1.47 -3.77 -2.97
N VAL A 102 1.02 -4.43 -4.04
CA VAL A 102 1.77 -4.49 -5.30
C VAL A 102 1.88 -3.10 -5.94
N PHE A 103 0.83 -2.28 -5.86
CA PHE A 103 0.86 -0.91 -6.37
C PHE A 103 1.88 -0.05 -5.61
N ASN A 104 1.88 -0.07 -4.28
CA ASN A 104 2.85 0.67 -3.47
C ASN A 104 4.27 0.22 -3.76
N MET A 105 4.54 -1.08 -3.75
CA MET A 105 5.88 -1.60 -4.02
C MET A 105 6.39 -1.18 -5.41
N TYR A 106 5.56 -1.31 -6.46
CA TYR A 106 5.99 -1.03 -7.82
C TYR A 106 6.02 0.46 -8.15
N ALA A 107 4.89 1.17 -7.92
CA ALA A 107 4.71 2.54 -8.40
C ALA A 107 5.30 3.60 -7.46
N VAL A 108 5.35 3.32 -6.16
CA VAL A 108 5.81 4.30 -5.16
C VAL A 108 7.22 3.97 -4.67
N ASP A 109 7.49 2.71 -4.38
CA ASP A 109 8.76 2.31 -3.76
C ASP A 109 9.78 1.75 -4.76
N GLY A 110 9.40 1.59 -6.06
CA GLY A 110 10.31 1.31 -7.17
C GLY A 110 10.81 -0.14 -7.29
N TYR A 111 10.13 -1.10 -6.64
CA TYR A 111 10.46 -2.52 -6.76
C TYR A 111 10.10 -3.06 -8.16
N SER A 112 10.96 -3.91 -8.70
CA SER A 112 10.66 -4.68 -9.90
C SER A 112 9.63 -5.79 -9.62
N HIS A 113 8.94 -6.27 -10.64
CA HIS A 113 8.01 -7.41 -10.48
C HIS A 113 8.70 -8.67 -9.96
N LYS A 114 9.98 -8.85 -10.26
CA LYS A 114 10.79 -9.97 -9.75
C LYS A 114 10.97 -9.85 -8.24
N GLU A 115 11.41 -8.69 -7.75
CA GLU A 115 11.57 -8.43 -6.31
C GLU A 115 10.23 -8.54 -5.56
N ILE A 116 9.14 -8.04 -6.15
CA ILE A 116 7.79 -8.15 -5.59
C ILE A 116 7.38 -9.63 -5.49
N ALA A 117 7.64 -10.41 -6.55
CA ALA A 117 7.33 -11.83 -6.57
C ALA A 117 8.06 -12.60 -5.46
N GLU A 118 9.36 -12.32 -5.29
CA GLU A 118 10.19 -12.89 -4.22
C GLU A 118 9.68 -12.46 -2.84
N GLN A 119 9.41 -11.16 -2.63
CA GLN A 119 8.97 -10.62 -1.35
C GLN A 119 7.59 -11.12 -0.92
N LEU A 120 6.65 -11.27 -1.86
CA LEU A 120 5.27 -11.68 -1.58
C LEU A 120 5.02 -13.17 -1.74
N ASN A 121 6.03 -13.93 -2.19
CA ASN A 121 5.91 -15.35 -2.55
C ASN A 121 4.79 -15.63 -3.56
N ILE A 122 4.77 -14.84 -4.64
CA ILE A 122 3.85 -14.96 -5.77
C ILE A 122 4.62 -15.06 -7.09
N SER A 123 3.94 -15.37 -8.21
CA SER A 123 4.59 -15.31 -9.52
C SER A 123 4.73 -13.86 -9.99
N GLU A 124 5.72 -13.59 -10.87
CA GLU A 124 5.84 -12.28 -11.53
C GLU A 124 4.57 -11.94 -12.34
N ASN A 125 3.93 -12.94 -12.94
CA ASN A 125 2.68 -12.74 -13.67
C ASN A 125 1.54 -12.32 -12.74
N THR A 126 1.48 -12.89 -11.53
CA THR A 126 0.54 -12.45 -10.48
C THR A 126 0.81 -11.01 -10.09
N SER A 127 2.07 -10.62 -9.89
CA SER A 127 2.43 -9.23 -9.58
C SER A 127 1.99 -8.27 -10.72
N LYS A 128 2.25 -8.63 -11.98
CA LYS A 128 1.83 -7.83 -13.15
C LYS A 128 0.31 -7.69 -13.24
N SER A 129 -0.42 -8.80 -13.04
CA SER A 129 -1.89 -8.78 -13.10
C SER A 129 -2.51 -7.98 -11.96
N GLN A 130 -1.98 -8.07 -10.74
CA GLN A 130 -2.44 -7.28 -9.60
C GLN A 130 -2.19 -5.77 -9.82
N LEU A 131 -1.03 -5.40 -10.36
CA LEU A 131 -0.74 -4.00 -10.71
C LEU A 131 -1.72 -3.48 -11.78
N SER A 132 -2.00 -4.29 -12.81
CA SER A 132 -2.97 -3.93 -13.85
C SER A 132 -4.36 -3.70 -13.27
N ARG A 133 -4.82 -4.60 -12.40
CA ARG A 133 -6.13 -4.47 -11.71
C ARG A 133 -6.16 -3.27 -10.77
N ALA A 134 -5.09 -2.99 -10.03
CA ALA A 134 -4.97 -1.80 -9.21
C ALA A 134 -5.17 -0.51 -10.03
N ARG A 135 -4.51 -0.42 -11.18
CA ARG A 135 -4.64 0.73 -12.09
C ARG A 135 -6.06 0.89 -12.64
N VAL A 136 -6.73 -0.21 -12.98
CA VAL A 136 -8.13 -0.18 -13.44
C VAL A 136 -9.04 0.30 -12.32
N TYR A 137 -8.83 -0.17 -11.10
CA TYR A 137 -9.59 0.24 -9.93
C TYR A 137 -9.43 1.73 -9.64
N LEU A 138 -8.19 2.24 -9.59
CA LEU A 138 -7.91 3.67 -9.38
C LEU A 138 -8.53 4.55 -10.48
N LYS A 139 -8.50 4.12 -11.76
CA LYS A 139 -9.17 4.84 -12.85
C LYS A 139 -10.68 4.93 -12.64
N LYS A 140 -11.32 3.88 -12.12
CA LYS A 140 -12.76 3.91 -11.81
C LYS A 140 -13.06 4.88 -10.66
N LEU A 141 -12.24 4.89 -9.61
CA LEU A 141 -12.39 5.85 -8.50
C LEU A 141 -12.26 7.30 -8.99
N LEU A 142 -11.24 7.60 -9.78
CA LEU A 142 -11.05 8.94 -10.37
C LEU A 142 -12.26 9.37 -11.21
N ALA A 143 -12.76 8.48 -12.07
CA ALA A 143 -13.92 8.79 -12.91
C ALA A 143 -15.18 9.05 -12.08
N SER A 144 -15.38 8.34 -10.97
CA SER A 144 -16.53 8.57 -10.06
C SER A 144 -16.44 9.92 -9.34
N GLN A 145 -15.23 10.33 -8.92
CA GLN A 145 -15.01 11.63 -8.29
C GLN A 145 -15.24 12.80 -9.27
N GLU A 146 -14.77 12.67 -10.51
CA GLU A 146 -15.01 13.70 -11.55
C GLU A 146 -16.50 13.89 -11.86
N VAL A 147 -17.29 12.82 -11.84
CA VAL A 147 -18.74 12.90 -12.05
C VAL A 147 -19.42 13.62 -10.88
N SER A 148 -19.05 13.29 -9.64
CA SER A 148 -19.60 13.94 -8.44
C SER A 148 -19.27 15.43 -8.39
N SER A 149 -18.03 15.81 -8.71
CA SER A 149 -17.61 17.21 -8.73
C SER A 149 -18.31 18.04 -9.84
N LYS A 150 -18.62 17.44 -10.98
CA LYS A 150 -19.39 18.10 -12.05
C LYS A 150 -20.86 18.28 -11.68
N GLN A 151 -21.47 17.33 -10.97
CA GLN A 151 -22.86 17.45 -10.52
C GLN A 151 -23.05 18.57 -9.49
N LEU A 152 -22.10 18.74 -8.56
CA LEU A 152 -22.14 19.81 -7.57
C LEU A 152 -22.02 21.22 -8.21
N ARG A 153 -21.22 21.36 -9.28
CA ARG A 153 -21.08 22.65 -10.02
C ARG A 153 -22.31 23.03 -10.82
N HIS A 154 -23.28 22.15 -11.05
CA HIS A 154 -24.53 22.42 -11.79
C HIS A 154 -25.69 22.74 -10.84
N VAL A 155 -25.51 22.67 -9.54
CA VAL A 155 -26.54 22.91 -8.51
C VAL A 155 -26.33 24.26 -7.81
N ILE A 156 -25.20 24.94 -8.08
CA ILE A 156 -24.90 26.30 -7.63
C ILE A 156 -25.03 27.26 -8.80
#